data_5c60a88796f7707199e4fc3f4f214e71
#
_entry.id   5c60a88796f7707199e4fc3f4f214e71
#
_cell.length_a   1.000
_cell.length_b   1.000
_cell.length_c   1.000
_cell.angle_alpha   90.00
_cell.angle_beta   90.00
_cell.angle_gamma   90.00
#
_symmetry.space_group_name_H-M   'P 1'
#
loop_
_entity.id
_entity.type
_entity.pdbx_description
1 polymer ?
#
loop_
_entity_poly.entity_id
_entity_poly.type
_entity_poly.pdbx_seq_one_letter_code
_entity_poly.pdbx_strand_id
1 'polypeptide(L)'
;MNIALIIAAGLSLATAGIHVFMGGPEIHTPVKSTNLPEDQRAIWSVLWHFVSWIFVLFGGVLAWLGITGFAAPVALALIAATLLGFTILFLWYGWVRLGSFVRLPQWTLFVAILCAMGFGVQL
;
A
#
# COMPACT_ATOMS: atom_id res chain seq x y z
N MET A 1 1.03 -14.43 -19.94
CA MET A 1 0.32 -13.31 -19.29
C MET A 1 -0.43 -13.84 -18.08
N ASN A 2 -0.30 -13.18 -16.92
CA ASN A 2 -0.95 -13.57 -15.68
C ASN A 2 -1.94 -12.46 -15.27
N ILE A 3 -3.21 -12.68 -15.54
CA ILE A 3 -4.28 -11.68 -15.33
C ILE A 3 -4.42 -11.31 -13.84
N ALA A 4 -4.25 -12.27 -12.92
CA ALA A 4 -4.37 -12.01 -11.50
C ALA A 4 -3.27 -11.06 -11.00
N LEU A 5 -2.04 -11.18 -11.47
CA LEU A 5 -0.97 -10.22 -11.17
C LEU A 5 -1.21 -8.85 -11.82
N ILE A 6 -1.84 -8.80 -13.00
CA ILE A 6 -2.24 -7.52 -13.61
C ILE A 6 -3.33 -6.83 -12.78
N ILE A 7 -4.29 -7.60 -12.27
CA ILE A 7 -5.31 -7.07 -11.34
C ILE A 7 -4.65 -6.56 -10.05
N ALA A 8 -3.73 -7.31 -9.46
CA ALA A 8 -2.98 -6.88 -8.29
C ALA A 8 -2.20 -5.58 -8.56
N ALA A 9 -1.61 -5.44 -9.75
CA ALA A 9 -0.94 -4.22 -10.19
C ALA A 9 -1.90 -3.03 -10.23
N GLY A 10 -3.07 -3.21 -10.84
CA GLY A 10 -4.12 -2.18 -10.91
C GLY A 10 -4.61 -1.75 -9.53
N LEU A 11 -4.81 -2.70 -8.62
CA LEU A 11 -5.20 -2.42 -7.24
C LEU A 11 -4.10 -1.65 -6.49
N SER A 12 -2.83 -1.97 -6.71
CA SER A 12 -1.71 -1.26 -6.09
C SER A 12 -1.61 0.19 -6.59
N LEU A 13 -1.75 0.42 -7.89
CA LEU A 13 -1.76 1.76 -8.46
C LEU A 13 -2.99 2.58 -8.01
N ALA A 14 -4.15 1.95 -7.94
CA ALA A 14 -5.36 2.57 -7.38
C ALA A 14 -5.16 2.94 -5.90
N THR A 15 -4.49 2.10 -5.12
CA THR A 15 -4.15 2.40 -3.72
C THR A 15 -3.23 3.61 -3.62
N ALA A 16 -2.23 3.74 -4.49
CA ALA A 16 -1.40 4.94 -4.57
C ALA A 16 -2.24 6.20 -4.86
N GLY A 17 -3.17 6.12 -5.80
CA GLY A 17 -4.08 7.22 -6.13
C GLY A 17 -4.99 7.60 -4.95
N ILE A 18 -5.59 6.63 -4.28
CA ILE A 18 -6.41 6.85 -3.08
C ILE A 18 -5.57 7.49 -1.98
N HIS A 19 -4.34 7.01 -1.76
CA HIS A 19 -3.44 7.56 -0.75
C HIS A 19 -3.15 9.04 -1.00
N VAL A 20 -2.83 9.42 -2.24
CA VAL A 20 -2.48 10.81 -2.58
C VAL A 20 -3.71 11.71 -2.61
N PHE A 21 -4.78 11.33 -3.31
CA PHE A 21 -5.90 12.22 -3.62
C PHE A 21 -6.97 12.25 -2.54
N MET A 22 -7.17 11.15 -1.82
CA MET A 22 -8.13 11.09 -0.70
C MET A 22 -7.45 11.25 0.65
N GLY A 23 -6.38 10.50 0.90
CA GLY A 23 -5.64 10.57 2.16
C GLY A 23 -4.85 11.86 2.33
N GLY A 24 -4.38 12.48 1.25
CA GLY A 24 -3.63 13.73 1.28
C GLY A 24 -4.39 14.86 2.00
N PRO A 25 -5.59 15.24 1.53
CA PRO A 25 -6.42 16.25 2.21
C PRO A 25 -6.83 15.88 3.63
N GLU A 26 -7.12 14.61 3.90
CA GLU A 26 -7.64 14.17 5.19
C GLU A 26 -6.56 13.97 6.26
N ILE A 27 -5.35 13.57 5.86
CA ILE A 27 -4.29 13.15 6.80
C ILE A 27 -3.03 13.99 6.64
N HIS A 28 -2.48 14.09 5.43
CA HIS A 28 -1.20 14.76 5.20
C HIS A 28 -1.30 16.28 5.38
N THR A 29 -2.31 16.91 4.80
CA THR A 29 -2.51 18.37 4.91
C THR A 29 -2.71 18.84 6.35
N PRO A 30 -3.55 18.19 7.20
CA PRO A 30 -3.65 18.55 8.62
C PRO A 30 -2.32 18.44 9.38
N VAL A 31 -1.49 17.44 9.10
CA VAL A 31 -0.18 17.31 9.78
C VAL A 31 0.75 18.46 9.39
N LYS A 32 0.73 18.91 8.12
CA LYS A 32 1.54 20.06 7.68
C LYS A 32 1.20 21.38 8.38
N SER A 33 -0.03 21.51 8.86
CA SER A 33 -0.51 22.71 9.57
C SER A 33 -0.42 22.61 11.09
N THR A 34 0.19 21.55 11.63
CA THR A 34 0.42 21.42 13.08
C THR A 34 1.56 22.31 13.57
N ASN A 35 1.64 22.51 14.89
CA ASN A 35 2.73 23.23 15.56
C ASN A 35 4.00 22.38 15.77
N LEU A 36 4.12 21.24 15.08
CA LEU A 36 5.34 20.44 15.11
C LEU A 36 6.52 21.22 14.50
N PRO A 37 7.75 20.98 14.97
CA PRO A 37 8.96 21.54 14.34
C PRO A 37 9.00 21.26 12.82
N GLU A 38 9.60 22.18 12.08
CA GLU A 38 9.64 22.12 10.61
C GLU A 38 10.27 20.84 10.08
N ASP A 39 11.36 20.41 10.71
CA ASP A 39 12.05 19.15 10.36
C ASP A 39 11.16 17.92 10.54
N GLN A 40 10.36 17.88 11.62
CA GLN A 40 9.40 16.78 11.84
C GLN A 40 8.29 16.78 10.80
N ARG A 41 7.76 17.95 10.43
CA ARG A 41 6.76 18.08 9.35
C ARG A 41 7.35 17.65 8.00
N ALA A 42 8.60 18.03 7.73
CA ALA A 42 9.30 17.62 6.51
C ALA A 42 9.50 16.11 6.45
N ILE A 43 9.97 15.48 7.53
CA ILE A 43 10.13 14.02 7.62
C ILE A 43 8.78 13.32 7.41
N TRP A 44 7.71 13.81 8.03
CA TRP A 44 6.37 13.26 7.81
C TRP A 44 5.95 13.31 6.33
N SER A 45 6.22 14.42 5.65
CA SER A 45 5.93 14.55 4.22
C SER A 45 6.75 13.57 3.37
N VAL A 46 8.03 13.36 3.71
CA VAL A 46 8.85 12.34 3.04
C VAL A 46 8.27 10.94 3.23
N LEU A 47 7.91 10.58 4.46
CA LEU A 47 7.31 9.27 4.74
C LEU A 47 5.96 9.10 4.02
N TRP A 48 5.15 10.16 3.95
CA TRP A 48 3.90 10.15 3.22
C TRP A 48 4.08 9.82 1.73
N HIS A 49 5.00 10.54 1.08
CA HIS A 49 5.30 10.31 -0.34
C HIS A 49 6.05 9.00 -0.58
N PHE A 50 6.85 8.54 0.39
CA PHE A 50 7.50 7.24 0.33
C PHE A 50 6.48 6.09 0.25
N VAL A 51 5.41 6.15 1.02
CA VAL A 51 4.32 5.16 0.94
C VAL A 51 3.67 5.18 -0.44
N SER A 52 3.39 6.37 -1.01
CA SER A 52 2.88 6.49 -2.38
C SER A 52 3.81 5.83 -3.40
N TRP A 53 5.11 6.09 -3.28
CA TRP A 53 6.14 5.52 -4.15
C TRP A 53 6.19 3.99 -4.07
N ILE A 54 6.08 3.41 -2.87
CA ILE A 54 6.04 1.95 -2.68
C ILE A 54 4.89 1.33 -3.49
N PHE A 55 3.68 1.90 -3.43
CA PHE A 55 2.55 1.35 -4.17
C PHE A 55 2.69 1.52 -5.68
N VAL A 56 3.30 2.59 -6.16
CA VAL A 56 3.63 2.76 -7.59
C VAL A 56 4.66 1.72 -8.02
N LEU A 57 5.70 1.50 -7.22
CA LEU A 57 6.72 0.50 -7.50
C LEU A 57 6.14 -0.92 -7.53
N PHE A 58 5.31 -1.28 -6.53
CA PHE A 58 4.64 -2.57 -6.51
C PHE A 58 3.74 -2.76 -7.73
N GLY A 59 2.96 -1.74 -8.08
CA GLY A 59 2.13 -1.77 -9.28
C GLY A 59 2.94 -2.00 -10.55
N GLY A 60 4.07 -1.30 -10.71
CA GLY A 60 4.97 -1.46 -11.84
C GLY A 60 5.58 -2.87 -11.94
N VAL A 61 6.10 -3.38 -10.82
CA VAL A 61 6.67 -4.74 -10.77
C VAL A 61 5.62 -5.81 -11.05
N LEU A 62 4.46 -5.72 -10.40
CA LEU A 62 3.37 -6.70 -10.61
C LEU A 62 2.83 -6.66 -12.04
N ALA A 63 2.71 -5.49 -12.65
CA ALA A 63 2.32 -5.34 -14.05
C ALA A 63 3.33 -5.99 -14.99
N TRP A 64 4.62 -5.71 -14.77
CA TRP A 64 5.69 -6.30 -15.57
C TRP A 64 5.70 -7.83 -15.47
N LEU A 65 5.61 -8.38 -14.25
CA LEU A 65 5.55 -9.82 -14.02
C LEU A 65 4.29 -10.44 -14.66
N GLY A 66 3.14 -9.78 -14.51
CA GLY A 66 1.89 -10.24 -15.09
C GLY A 66 1.90 -10.26 -16.62
N ILE A 67 2.48 -9.24 -17.25
CA ILE A 67 2.56 -9.15 -18.72
C ILE A 67 3.57 -10.14 -19.30
N THR A 68 4.76 -10.21 -18.71
CA THR A 68 5.86 -11.02 -19.26
C THR A 68 5.78 -12.48 -18.87
N GLY A 69 5.09 -12.81 -17.78
CA GLY A 69 5.10 -14.15 -17.19
C GLY A 69 6.43 -14.54 -16.56
N PHE A 70 7.32 -13.56 -16.32
CA PHE A 70 8.61 -13.83 -15.69
C PHE A 70 8.45 -14.30 -14.25
N ALA A 71 9.13 -15.38 -13.90
CA ALA A 71 9.09 -15.93 -12.54
C ALA A 71 10.04 -15.16 -11.61
N ALA A 72 9.49 -14.46 -10.63
CA ALA A 72 10.26 -13.71 -9.64
C ALA A 72 9.73 -13.96 -8.21
N PRO A 73 9.88 -15.18 -7.68
CA PRO A 73 9.28 -15.56 -6.39
C PRO A 73 9.77 -14.70 -5.24
N VAL A 74 11.03 -14.28 -5.25
CA VAL A 74 11.58 -13.38 -4.21
C VAL A 74 10.93 -12.02 -4.24
N ALA A 75 10.73 -11.44 -5.42
CA ALA A 75 10.06 -10.14 -5.54
C ALA A 75 8.61 -10.22 -5.06
N LEU A 76 7.89 -11.28 -5.44
CA LEU A 76 6.51 -11.51 -4.98
C LEU A 76 6.45 -11.71 -3.46
N ALA A 77 7.39 -12.46 -2.88
CA ALA A 77 7.48 -12.66 -1.44
C ALA A 77 7.74 -11.35 -0.69
N LEU A 78 8.62 -10.49 -1.19
CA LEU A 78 8.92 -9.18 -0.58
C LEU A 78 7.71 -8.24 -0.64
N ILE A 79 7.01 -8.19 -1.78
CA ILE A 79 5.78 -7.41 -1.91
C ILE A 79 4.72 -7.92 -0.93
N ALA A 80 4.49 -9.24 -0.90
CA ALA A 80 3.52 -9.86 -0.01
C ALA A 80 3.85 -9.61 1.46
N ALA A 81 5.11 -9.76 1.87
CA ALA A 81 5.56 -9.51 3.24
C ALA A 81 5.34 -8.04 3.66
N THR A 82 5.62 -7.10 2.75
CA THR A 82 5.40 -5.67 2.99
C THR A 82 3.91 -5.34 3.17
N LEU A 83 3.05 -5.86 2.28
CA LEU A 83 1.60 -5.67 2.38
C LEU A 83 1.01 -6.31 3.64
N LEU A 84 1.51 -7.50 4.01
CA LEU A 84 1.13 -8.17 5.26
C LEU A 84 1.53 -7.33 6.48
N GLY A 85 2.75 -6.79 6.48
CA GLY A 85 3.23 -5.88 7.53
C GLY A 85 2.36 -4.65 7.67
N PHE A 86 2.00 -3.99 6.56
CA PHE A 86 1.07 -2.86 6.57
C PHE A 86 -0.31 -3.26 7.11
N THR A 87 -0.84 -4.40 6.68
CA THR A 87 -2.11 -4.92 7.18
C THR A 87 -2.09 -5.09 8.69
N ILE A 88 -1.06 -5.73 9.24
CA ILE A 88 -0.89 -5.95 10.67
C ILE A 88 -0.80 -4.62 11.42
N LEU A 89 -0.01 -3.65 10.91
CA LEU A 89 0.15 -2.34 11.54
C LEU A 89 -1.18 -1.58 11.60
N PHE A 90 -1.96 -1.55 10.50
CA PHE A 90 -3.25 -0.86 10.49
C PHE A 90 -4.28 -1.52 11.42
N LEU A 91 -4.32 -2.85 11.47
CA LEU A 91 -5.19 -3.58 12.39
C LEU A 91 -4.77 -3.35 13.85
N TRP A 92 -3.47 -3.42 14.14
CA TRP A 92 -2.95 -3.21 15.49
C TRP A 92 -3.22 -1.81 16.00
N TYR A 93 -2.84 -0.76 15.24
CA TYR A 93 -3.06 0.62 15.65
C TYR A 93 -4.55 0.99 15.67
N GLY A 94 -5.34 0.46 14.73
CA GLY A 94 -6.79 0.63 14.73
C GLY A 94 -7.41 0.09 16.00
N TRP A 95 -7.00 -1.10 16.44
CA TRP A 95 -7.50 -1.70 17.67
C TRP A 95 -6.99 -0.98 18.92
N VAL A 96 -5.68 -0.80 19.06
CA VAL A 96 -5.05 -0.27 20.30
C VAL A 96 -5.39 1.21 20.52
N ARG A 97 -5.44 2.02 19.45
CA ARG A 97 -5.65 3.47 19.56
C ARG A 97 -7.10 3.89 19.38
N LEU A 98 -7.86 3.17 18.57
CA LEU A 98 -9.21 3.58 18.18
C LEU A 98 -10.29 2.57 18.61
N GLY A 99 -9.90 1.41 19.15
CA GLY A 99 -10.84 0.36 19.54
C GLY A 99 -11.67 -0.19 18.35
N SER A 100 -11.15 -0.09 17.13
CA SER A 100 -11.91 -0.43 15.93
C SER A 100 -10.99 -0.87 14.80
N PHE A 101 -11.37 -1.93 14.10
CA PHE A 101 -10.71 -2.38 12.86
C PHE A 101 -11.21 -1.63 11.61
N VAL A 102 -12.31 -0.89 11.72
CA VAL A 102 -13.00 -0.25 10.59
C VAL A 102 -12.63 1.23 10.43
N ARG A 103 -12.20 1.88 11.51
CA ARG A 103 -11.84 3.32 11.46
C ARG A 103 -10.56 3.60 10.69
N LEU A 104 -9.70 2.60 10.50
CA LEU A 104 -8.54 2.63 9.59
C LEU A 104 -8.75 1.52 8.53
N PRO A 105 -9.56 1.76 7.51
CA PRO A 105 -10.00 0.72 6.57
C PRO A 105 -8.93 0.35 5.51
N GLN A 106 -7.77 1.01 5.49
CA GLN A 106 -6.72 0.84 4.49
C GLN A 106 -6.22 -0.60 4.37
N TRP A 107 -6.26 -1.36 5.46
CA TRP A 107 -5.87 -2.78 5.43
C TRP A 107 -6.68 -3.62 4.44
N THR A 108 -7.92 -3.22 4.14
CA THR A 108 -8.75 -3.92 3.15
C THR A 108 -8.17 -3.86 1.75
N LEU A 109 -7.56 -2.74 1.37
CA LEU A 109 -6.85 -2.58 0.09
C LEU A 109 -5.64 -3.51 0.00
N PHE A 110 -4.87 -3.60 1.08
CA PHE A 110 -3.68 -4.46 1.12
C PHE A 110 -4.06 -5.94 1.03
N VAL A 111 -5.12 -6.35 1.73
CA VAL A 111 -5.66 -7.71 1.65
C VAL A 111 -6.17 -8.03 0.24
N ALA A 112 -6.84 -7.08 -0.42
CA ALA A 112 -7.30 -7.27 -1.80
C ALA A 112 -6.13 -7.51 -2.77
N ILE A 113 -5.04 -6.75 -2.64
CA ILE A 113 -3.83 -6.95 -3.45
C ILE A 113 -3.22 -8.32 -3.14
N LEU A 114 -3.08 -8.70 -1.86
CA LEU A 114 -2.56 -10.00 -1.45
C LEU A 114 -3.38 -11.17 -2.00
N CYS A 115 -4.71 -11.06 -1.96
CA CYS A 115 -5.58 -12.09 -2.53
C CYS A 115 -5.36 -12.23 -4.05
N ALA A 116 -5.32 -11.12 -4.78
CA ALA A 116 -5.07 -11.13 -6.22
C ALA A 116 -3.69 -11.74 -6.54
N MET A 117 -2.65 -11.40 -5.76
CA MET A 117 -1.32 -12.01 -5.89
C MET A 117 -1.37 -13.51 -5.62
N GLY A 118 -2.07 -13.94 -4.57
CA GLY A 118 -2.20 -15.35 -4.20
C GLY A 118 -2.82 -16.19 -5.33
N PHE A 119 -3.87 -15.68 -5.97
CA PHE A 119 -4.45 -16.30 -7.16
C PHE A 119 -3.45 -16.34 -8.33
N GLY A 120 -2.66 -15.30 -8.51
CA GLY A 120 -1.64 -15.24 -9.56
C GLY A 120 -0.50 -16.25 -9.40
N VAL A 121 -0.13 -16.56 -8.17
CA VAL A 121 0.95 -17.52 -7.86
C VAL A 121 0.49 -18.97 -8.04
N GLN A 122 -0.81 -19.25 -7.88
CA GLN A 122 -1.37 -20.60 -8.09
C GLN A 122 -1.58 -20.96 -9.57
N LEU A 123 -1.59 -19.97 -10.41
CA LEU A 123 -1.76 -20.12 -11.85
C LEU A 123 -0.42 -20.24 -12.58
#